data_9a209e33ca1ae9b580c20da33f8df783
#
_entry.id   9a209e33ca1ae9b580c20da33f8df783
#
_cell.length_a   1.000
_cell.length_b   1.000
_cell.length_c   1.000
_cell.angle_alpha   90.00
_cell.angle_beta   90.00
_cell.angle_gamma   90.00
#
_symmetry.space_group_name_H-M   'P 1'
#
loop_
_entity.id
_entity.type
_entity.pdbx_description
1 polymer ?
#
loop_
_entity_poly.entity_id
_entity_poly.type
_entity_poly.pdbx_seq_one_letter_code
_entity_poly.pdbx_strand_id
1 'polypeptide(L)'
;GLGDVYKRQAASYGLKDTYSFVTSTAIIFSLNNRTNTRLIRIRERTTDLEKIALVNNISRKIAAHKLTIDEAKSELVHLHHMSLQFTTVLKFFAVAIACGFFLFMFGGVAHDFIYAVIAGAGAFLTFEWIQKFIQIKFFSEFISAAVVILIAATATHLGWAYNQNTITIAGVMPLVPGILITNAIRDLMAGELLAGMSRGVEAALTSFAIGAGVAIVLLIFY
;
A
#
# COMPACT_ATOMS: atom_id res chain seq x y z
N GLY A 1 -1.75 -18.51 -2.33
CA GLY A 1 -1.33 -17.76 -1.16
C GLY A 1 0.19 -17.69 -1.01
N LEU A 2 0.69 -16.82 -0.15
CA LEU A 2 2.13 -16.70 0.16
C LEU A 2 2.71 -18.04 0.64
N GLY A 3 1.94 -18.84 1.37
CA GLY A 3 2.34 -20.20 1.80
C GLY A 3 2.64 -21.15 0.64
N ASP A 4 1.90 -21.04 -0.46
CA ASP A 4 2.09 -21.89 -1.64
C ASP A 4 3.39 -21.59 -2.39
N VAL A 5 3.87 -20.35 -2.34
CA VAL A 5 5.16 -19.98 -2.94
C VAL A 5 6.29 -20.73 -2.25
N TYR A 6 6.30 -20.76 -0.92
CA TYR A 6 7.33 -21.48 -0.14
C TYR A 6 7.27 -22.99 -0.39
N LYS A 7 6.06 -23.57 -0.40
CA LYS A 7 5.87 -25.02 -0.67
C LYS A 7 6.35 -25.39 -2.09
N ARG A 8 5.95 -24.60 -3.09
CA ARG A 8 6.34 -24.84 -4.48
C ARG A 8 7.85 -24.72 -4.68
N GLN A 9 8.49 -23.75 -4.02
CA GLN A 9 9.93 -23.55 -4.12
C GLN A 9 10.70 -24.68 -3.43
N ALA A 10 10.25 -25.16 -2.27
CA ALA A 10 10.83 -26.32 -1.60
C ALA A 10 10.65 -27.61 -2.43
N ALA A 11 9.49 -27.78 -3.06
CA ALA A 11 9.21 -28.92 -3.93
C ALA A 11 10.13 -28.96 -5.17
N SER A 12 10.54 -27.80 -5.72
CA SER A 12 11.49 -27.74 -6.84
C SER A 12 12.89 -28.25 -6.47
N TYR A 13 13.22 -28.30 -5.17
CA TYR A 13 14.44 -28.92 -4.62
C TYR A 13 14.21 -30.33 -4.06
N GLY A 14 13.09 -30.97 -4.38
CA GLY A 14 12.77 -32.34 -3.94
C GLY A 14 12.29 -32.46 -2.49
N LEU A 15 12.05 -31.32 -1.81
CA LEU A 15 11.55 -31.29 -0.43
C LEU A 15 10.01 -31.31 -0.44
N LYS A 16 9.41 -32.50 -0.31
CA LYS A 16 7.95 -32.71 -0.43
C LYS A 16 7.19 -32.37 0.84
N ASP A 17 7.80 -32.53 2.02
CA ASP A 17 7.15 -32.36 3.32
C ASP A 17 7.48 -30.98 3.92
N THR A 18 6.92 -29.93 3.35
CA THR A 18 7.13 -28.57 3.80
C THR A 18 5.85 -27.96 4.31
N TYR A 19 5.92 -27.32 5.47
CA TYR A 19 4.80 -26.63 6.11
C TYR A 19 5.12 -25.14 6.17
N SER A 20 4.19 -24.33 5.72
CA SER A 20 4.30 -22.88 5.82
C SER A 20 3.00 -22.29 6.33
N PHE A 21 3.10 -21.40 7.29
CA PHE A 21 1.98 -20.60 7.80
C PHE A 21 2.39 -19.14 7.76
N VAL A 22 1.65 -18.35 6.99
CA VAL A 22 1.96 -16.96 6.75
C VAL A 22 0.81 -16.10 7.24
N THR A 23 1.14 -15.18 8.14
CA THR A 23 0.22 -14.14 8.62
C THR A 23 0.76 -12.77 8.24
N SER A 24 -0.02 -11.72 8.49
CA SER A 24 0.44 -10.35 8.29
C SER A 24 1.61 -9.93 9.21
N THR A 25 1.87 -10.68 10.29
CA THR A 25 2.87 -10.35 11.33
C THR A 25 3.99 -11.37 11.49
N ALA A 26 3.82 -12.59 10.96
CA ALA A 26 4.80 -13.65 11.11
C ALA A 26 4.78 -14.62 9.94
N ILE A 27 5.92 -15.21 9.68
CA ILE A 27 6.09 -16.36 8.77
C ILE A 27 6.63 -17.51 9.61
N ILE A 28 5.91 -18.63 9.61
CA ILE A 28 6.35 -19.88 10.20
C ILE A 28 6.65 -20.84 9.07
N PHE A 29 7.84 -21.41 9.06
CA PHE A 29 8.27 -22.32 8.02
C PHE A 29 8.99 -23.53 8.62
N SER A 30 8.61 -24.75 8.16
CA SER A 30 9.25 -26.00 8.53
C SER A 30 9.50 -26.84 7.28
N LEU A 31 10.72 -27.40 7.17
CA LEU A 31 11.12 -28.21 6.03
C LEU A 31 10.75 -29.68 6.16
N ASN A 32 10.48 -30.17 7.37
CA ASN A 32 10.06 -31.54 7.63
C ASN A 32 9.52 -31.62 9.06
N ASN A 33 8.67 -32.61 9.35
CA ASN A 33 8.11 -32.81 10.70
C ASN A 33 9.15 -33.05 11.82
N ARG A 34 10.43 -33.21 11.44
CA ARG A 34 11.56 -33.52 12.34
C ARG A 34 12.65 -32.45 12.37
N THR A 35 12.56 -31.37 11.59
CA THR A 35 13.56 -30.30 11.52
C THR A 35 13.05 -29.02 12.19
N ASN A 36 13.98 -28.18 12.61
CA ASN A 36 13.70 -26.93 13.32
C ASN A 36 12.71 -26.03 12.54
N THR A 37 11.59 -25.76 13.16
CA THR A 37 10.64 -24.77 12.68
C THR A 37 11.26 -23.38 12.85
N ARG A 38 11.30 -22.59 11.79
CA ARG A 38 11.73 -21.20 11.82
C ARG A 38 10.53 -20.27 11.87
N LEU A 39 10.54 -19.36 12.85
CA LEU A 39 9.58 -18.27 12.97
C LEU A 39 10.30 -16.97 12.67
N ILE A 40 9.78 -16.22 11.70
CA ILE A 40 10.28 -14.88 11.34
C ILE A 40 9.18 -13.88 11.64
N ARG A 41 9.44 -12.95 12.56
CA ARG A 41 8.51 -11.86 12.87
C ARG A 41 8.67 -10.72 11.85
N ILE A 42 7.57 -10.29 11.27
CA ILE A 42 7.51 -9.13 10.38
C ILE A 42 7.29 -7.88 11.26
N ARG A 43 8.30 -7.03 11.37
CA ARG A 43 8.24 -5.79 12.19
C ARG A 43 7.75 -4.60 11.38
N GLU A 44 8.20 -4.49 10.13
CA GLU A 44 7.85 -3.39 9.23
C GLU A 44 7.12 -3.94 8.02
N ARG A 45 6.06 -3.25 7.61
CA ARG A 45 5.25 -3.63 6.45
C ARG A 45 5.27 -2.47 5.46
N THR A 46 6.06 -2.63 4.43
CA THR A 46 6.05 -1.76 3.27
C THR A 46 5.72 -2.57 2.03
N THR A 47 4.95 -2.02 1.12
CA THR A 47 4.68 -2.65 -0.16
C THR A 47 5.59 -2.03 -1.21
N ASP A 48 6.60 -2.79 -1.61
CA ASP A 48 7.52 -2.43 -2.69
C ASP A 48 7.27 -3.38 -3.86
N LEU A 49 6.51 -2.92 -4.85
CA LEU A 49 6.10 -3.73 -6.00
C LEU A 49 7.28 -4.12 -6.89
N GLU A 50 8.31 -3.29 -6.95
CA GLU A 50 9.53 -3.59 -7.72
C GLU A 50 10.33 -4.71 -7.06
N LYS A 51 10.54 -4.65 -5.73
CA LYS A 51 11.15 -5.76 -4.99
C LYS A 51 10.35 -7.05 -5.14
N ILE A 52 9.02 -6.98 -5.10
CA ILE A 52 8.15 -8.15 -5.32
C ILE A 52 8.38 -8.74 -6.71
N ALA A 53 8.45 -7.92 -7.75
CA ALA A 53 8.68 -8.37 -9.12
C ALA A 53 10.06 -9.04 -9.27
N LEU A 54 11.11 -8.44 -8.69
CA LEU A 54 12.47 -8.98 -8.72
C LEU A 54 12.59 -10.31 -7.95
N VAL A 55 12.03 -10.41 -6.75
CA VAL A 55 11.98 -11.67 -5.98
C VAL A 55 11.22 -12.75 -6.74
N ASN A 56 10.10 -12.42 -7.37
CA ASN A 56 9.36 -13.36 -8.21
C ASN A 56 10.19 -13.84 -9.42
N ASN A 57 10.99 -12.96 -10.02
CA ASN A 57 11.89 -13.33 -11.11
C ASN A 57 12.97 -14.31 -10.64
N ILE A 58 13.61 -14.03 -9.50
CA ILE A 58 14.58 -14.97 -8.87
C ILE A 58 13.90 -16.32 -8.59
N SER A 59 12.70 -16.32 -7.99
CA SER A 59 11.94 -17.54 -7.73
C SER A 59 11.68 -18.37 -9.00
N ARG A 60 11.34 -17.72 -10.11
CA ARG A 60 11.16 -18.42 -11.41
C ARG A 60 12.47 -18.96 -11.98
N LYS A 61 13.58 -18.22 -11.85
CA LYS A 61 14.91 -18.70 -12.28
C LYS A 61 15.33 -19.94 -11.48
N ILE A 62 15.06 -19.96 -10.16
CA ILE A 62 15.31 -21.14 -9.31
C ILE A 62 14.46 -22.32 -9.77
N ALA A 63 13.15 -22.12 -9.95
CA ALA A 63 12.24 -23.19 -10.39
C ALA A 63 12.59 -23.74 -11.79
N ALA A 64 13.22 -22.93 -12.64
CA ALA A 64 13.71 -23.31 -13.96
C ALA A 64 15.14 -23.90 -13.93
N HIS A 65 15.72 -24.13 -12.75
CA HIS A 65 17.10 -24.60 -12.56
C HIS A 65 18.17 -23.73 -13.24
N LYS A 66 17.90 -22.41 -13.41
CA LYS A 66 18.80 -21.43 -14.02
C LYS A 66 19.71 -20.72 -13.01
N LEU A 67 19.44 -20.87 -11.72
CA LEU A 67 20.25 -20.35 -10.62
C LEU A 67 20.52 -21.46 -9.60
N THR A 68 21.73 -21.48 -9.09
CA THR A 68 22.08 -22.29 -7.91
C THR A 68 21.54 -21.64 -6.64
N ILE A 69 21.53 -22.40 -5.55
CA ILE A 69 21.06 -21.89 -4.22
C ILE A 69 21.95 -20.72 -3.76
N ASP A 70 23.25 -20.80 -3.95
CA ASP A 70 24.20 -19.79 -3.52
C ASP A 70 24.08 -18.50 -4.34
N GLU A 71 23.91 -18.61 -5.65
CA GLU A 71 23.63 -17.46 -6.53
C GLU A 71 22.30 -16.80 -6.16
N ALA A 72 21.25 -17.59 -5.96
CA ALA A 72 19.95 -17.06 -5.56
C ALA A 72 20.00 -16.34 -4.20
N LYS A 73 20.76 -16.90 -3.24
CA LYS A 73 20.99 -16.26 -1.93
C LYS A 73 21.74 -14.95 -2.08
N SER A 74 22.75 -14.89 -2.91
CA SER A 74 23.51 -13.67 -3.21
C SER A 74 22.62 -12.60 -3.85
N GLU A 75 21.82 -12.97 -4.88
CA GLU A 75 20.86 -12.04 -5.52
C GLU A 75 19.83 -11.51 -4.50
N LEU A 76 19.31 -12.37 -3.60
CA LEU A 76 18.35 -11.95 -2.56
C LEU A 76 18.97 -11.02 -1.51
N VAL A 77 20.21 -11.29 -1.08
CA VAL A 77 20.93 -10.41 -0.14
C VAL A 77 21.19 -9.06 -0.79
N HIS A 78 21.63 -9.04 -2.04
CA HIS A 78 21.81 -7.80 -2.79
C HIS A 78 20.52 -6.99 -2.90
N LEU A 79 19.39 -7.64 -3.24
CA LEU A 79 18.07 -7.03 -3.28
C LEU A 79 17.60 -6.48 -1.93
N HIS A 80 17.95 -7.15 -0.82
CA HIS A 80 17.59 -6.68 0.52
C HIS A 80 18.23 -5.31 0.81
N HIS A 81 19.47 -5.12 0.41
CA HIS A 81 20.23 -3.87 0.63
C HIS A 81 19.95 -2.78 -0.41
N MET A 82 19.31 -3.12 -1.54
CA MET A 82 18.91 -2.11 -2.53
C MET A 82 17.77 -1.24 -2.00
N SER A 83 17.98 0.08 -2.02
CA SER A 83 16.91 1.06 -1.84
C SER A 83 16.31 1.37 -3.21
N LEU A 84 15.19 0.71 -3.54
CA LEU A 84 14.45 0.95 -4.78
C LEU A 84 13.38 2.04 -4.62
N GLN A 85 13.37 2.71 -3.47
CA GLN A 85 12.38 3.75 -3.22
C GLN A 85 12.68 5.03 -4.00
N PHE A 86 11.66 5.53 -4.68
CA PHE A 86 11.71 6.84 -5.32
C PHE A 86 11.95 7.96 -4.30
N THR A 87 12.62 9.01 -4.74
CA THR A 87 12.82 10.20 -3.91
C THR A 87 11.49 10.83 -3.52
N THR A 88 11.41 11.42 -2.32
CA THR A 88 10.19 12.08 -1.83
C THR A 88 9.70 13.16 -2.80
N VAL A 89 10.62 13.86 -3.45
CA VAL A 89 10.28 14.88 -4.47
C VAL A 89 9.56 14.28 -5.66
N LEU A 90 10.05 13.13 -6.18
CA LEU A 90 9.39 12.45 -7.30
C LEU A 90 8.02 11.93 -6.90
N LYS A 91 7.89 11.35 -5.69
CA LYS A 91 6.60 10.91 -5.14
C LYS A 91 5.61 12.07 -5.04
N PHE A 92 6.07 13.24 -4.55
CA PHE A 92 5.24 14.43 -4.43
C PHE A 92 4.64 14.85 -5.77
N PHE A 93 5.46 15.02 -6.80
CA PHE A 93 4.96 15.40 -8.12
C PHE A 93 4.08 14.33 -8.75
N ALA A 94 4.43 13.04 -8.59
CA ALA A 94 3.62 11.94 -9.11
C ALA A 94 2.23 11.92 -8.47
N VAL A 95 2.12 12.06 -7.16
CA VAL A 95 0.85 12.10 -6.43
C VAL A 95 0.03 13.33 -6.84
N ALA A 96 0.64 14.51 -6.84
CA ALA A 96 -0.02 15.75 -7.20
C ALA A 96 -0.65 15.69 -8.61
N ILE A 97 0.15 15.25 -9.61
CA ILE A 97 -0.31 15.12 -10.99
C ILE A 97 -1.39 14.03 -11.10
N ALA A 98 -1.22 12.89 -10.41
CA ALA A 98 -2.21 11.81 -10.41
C ALA A 98 -3.57 12.29 -9.90
N CYS A 99 -3.62 13.12 -8.84
CA CYS A 99 -4.87 13.71 -8.35
C CYS A 99 -5.55 14.58 -9.40
N GLY A 100 -4.78 15.37 -10.15
CA GLY A 100 -5.33 16.13 -11.28
C GLY A 100 -5.99 15.24 -12.35
N PHE A 101 -5.38 14.10 -12.68
CA PHE A 101 -5.95 13.15 -13.65
C PHE A 101 -7.13 12.36 -13.06
N PHE A 102 -7.11 12.03 -11.78
CA PHE A 102 -8.26 11.42 -11.11
C PHE A 102 -9.50 12.33 -11.16
N LEU A 103 -9.31 13.66 -11.11
CA LEU A 103 -10.42 14.59 -11.28
C LEU A 103 -11.21 14.31 -12.56
N PHE A 104 -10.53 14.16 -13.70
CA PHE A 104 -11.20 13.85 -14.97
C PHE A 104 -11.88 12.48 -14.95
N MET A 105 -11.28 11.49 -14.31
CA MET A 105 -11.86 10.16 -14.18
C MET A 105 -13.18 10.19 -13.40
N PHE A 106 -13.33 11.13 -12.47
CA PHE A 106 -14.56 11.35 -11.69
C PHE A 106 -15.48 12.40 -12.29
N GLY A 107 -15.29 12.79 -13.57
CA GLY A 107 -16.17 13.72 -14.28
C GLY A 107 -15.95 15.19 -13.90
N GLY A 108 -14.83 15.54 -13.32
CA GLY A 108 -14.47 16.93 -13.04
C GLY A 108 -14.09 17.72 -14.30
N VAL A 109 -14.16 19.03 -14.19
CA VAL A 109 -13.86 19.95 -15.28
C VAL A 109 -12.40 20.41 -15.27
N ALA A 110 -11.86 20.78 -16.44
CA ALA A 110 -10.45 21.19 -16.57
C ALA A 110 -10.07 22.40 -15.68
N HIS A 111 -11.04 23.28 -15.41
CA HIS A 111 -10.84 24.43 -14.52
C HIS A 111 -10.44 23.99 -13.08
N ASP A 112 -11.00 22.90 -12.60
CA ASP A 112 -10.75 22.40 -11.24
C ASP A 112 -9.45 21.57 -11.13
N PHE A 113 -8.78 21.30 -12.25
CA PHE A 113 -7.57 20.48 -12.30
C PHE A 113 -6.48 20.95 -11.33
N ILE A 114 -6.18 22.24 -11.34
CA ILE A 114 -5.11 22.79 -10.49
C ILE A 114 -5.43 22.65 -8.99
N TYR A 115 -6.73 22.75 -8.62
CA TYR A 115 -7.14 22.61 -7.23
C TYR A 115 -7.07 21.16 -6.76
N ALA A 116 -7.35 20.18 -7.64
CA ALA A 116 -7.14 18.77 -7.34
C ALA A 116 -5.64 18.44 -7.17
N VAL A 117 -4.77 19.02 -8.01
CA VAL A 117 -3.32 18.92 -7.88
C VAL A 117 -2.85 19.49 -6.54
N ILE A 118 -3.31 20.68 -6.17
CA ILE A 118 -2.95 21.33 -4.88
C ILE A 118 -3.47 20.51 -3.69
N ALA A 119 -4.70 20.02 -3.76
CA ALA A 119 -5.28 19.19 -2.71
C ALA A 119 -4.51 17.88 -2.51
N GLY A 120 -4.15 17.18 -3.59
CA GLY A 120 -3.33 15.98 -3.54
C GLY A 120 -1.91 16.22 -3.04
N ALA A 121 -1.29 17.33 -3.46
CA ALA A 121 0.01 17.76 -2.96
C ALA A 121 -0.04 18.05 -1.45
N GLY A 122 -1.07 18.75 -1.00
CA GLY A 122 -1.32 19.05 0.43
C GLY A 122 -1.51 17.77 1.25
N ALA A 123 -2.31 16.81 0.73
CA ALA A 123 -2.51 15.51 1.36
C ALA A 123 -1.17 14.76 1.53
N PHE A 124 -0.36 14.68 0.48
CA PHE A 124 0.92 13.99 0.50
C PHE A 124 1.90 14.61 1.51
N LEU A 125 2.06 15.94 1.49
CA LEU A 125 2.94 16.63 2.42
C LEU A 125 2.50 16.44 3.88
N THR A 126 1.19 16.57 4.13
CA THR A 126 0.62 16.36 5.47
C THR A 126 0.85 14.92 5.94
N PHE A 127 0.60 13.94 5.08
CA PHE A 127 0.80 12.53 5.39
C PHE A 127 2.27 12.23 5.72
N GLU A 128 3.21 12.63 4.88
CA GLU A 128 4.66 12.41 5.08
C GLU A 128 5.14 13.11 6.36
N TRP A 129 4.67 14.33 6.61
CA TRP A 129 5.07 15.09 7.79
C TRP A 129 4.56 14.44 9.08
N ILE A 130 3.30 14.05 9.15
CA ILE A 130 2.71 13.43 10.34
C ILE A 130 3.33 12.05 10.57
N GLN A 131 3.51 11.23 9.54
CA GLN A 131 4.15 9.91 9.63
C GLN A 131 5.57 9.98 10.21
N LYS A 132 6.30 11.05 9.91
CA LYS A 132 7.65 11.25 10.43
C LYS A 132 7.66 11.46 11.95
N PHE A 133 6.61 12.10 12.52
CA PHE A 133 6.56 12.45 13.94
C PHE A 133 5.72 11.49 14.78
N ILE A 134 4.59 11.04 14.27
CA ILE A 134 3.57 10.35 15.08
C ILE A 134 3.50 8.85 14.77
N GLN A 135 3.96 8.38 13.62
CA GLN A 135 3.96 6.97 13.17
C GLN A 135 2.61 6.21 13.35
N ILE A 136 1.50 6.94 13.50
CA ILE A 136 0.14 6.39 13.59
C ILE A 136 -0.54 6.61 12.24
N LYS A 137 -0.60 5.54 11.45
CA LYS A 137 -1.09 5.57 10.07
C LYS A 137 -2.49 6.16 9.95
N PHE A 138 -3.45 5.66 10.69
CA PHE A 138 -4.85 6.11 10.61
C PHE A 138 -5.03 7.59 10.95
N PHE A 139 -4.25 8.11 11.89
CA PHE A 139 -4.26 9.53 12.23
C PHE A 139 -3.70 10.39 11.11
N SER A 140 -2.63 9.93 10.47
CA SER A 140 -2.04 10.62 9.31
C SER A 140 -3.03 10.69 8.14
N GLU A 141 -3.75 9.60 7.87
CA GLU A 141 -4.76 9.51 6.82
C GLU A 141 -5.96 10.43 7.11
N PHE A 142 -6.43 10.45 8.37
CA PHE A 142 -7.50 11.33 8.83
C PHE A 142 -7.18 12.82 8.62
N ILE A 143 -6.03 13.28 9.10
CA ILE A 143 -5.64 14.70 8.97
C ILE A 143 -5.36 15.04 7.50
N SER A 144 -4.73 14.16 6.72
CA SER A 144 -4.48 14.40 5.32
C SER A 144 -5.78 14.55 4.52
N ALA A 145 -6.79 13.72 4.81
CA ALA A 145 -8.10 13.82 4.20
C ALA A 145 -8.84 15.12 4.60
N ALA A 146 -8.70 15.54 5.87
CA ALA A 146 -9.22 16.82 6.33
C ALA A 146 -8.58 18.00 5.59
N VAL A 147 -7.28 17.95 5.31
CA VAL A 147 -6.57 18.98 4.52
C VAL A 147 -7.08 19.01 3.07
N VAL A 148 -7.34 17.85 2.46
CA VAL A 148 -7.90 17.79 1.09
C VAL A 148 -9.23 18.55 1.01
N ILE A 149 -10.18 18.21 1.89
CA ILE A 149 -11.51 18.84 1.87
C ILE A 149 -11.42 20.33 2.25
N LEU A 150 -10.54 20.72 3.16
CA LEU A 150 -10.31 22.10 3.52
C LEU A 150 -9.87 22.94 2.31
N ILE A 151 -8.91 22.43 1.51
CA ILE A 151 -8.44 23.07 0.28
C ILE A 151 -9.59 23.15 -0.74
N ALA A 152 -10.32 22.05 -0.96
CA ALA A 152 -11.42 21.99 -1.90
C ALA A 152 -12.57 22.94 -1.51
N ALA A 153 -12.98 22.94 -0.24
CA ALA A 153 -14.02 23.80 0.29
C ALA A 153 -13.65 25.29 0.20
N THR A 154 -12.42 25.62 0.59
CA THR A 154 -11.92 27.00 0.50
C THR A 154 -11.89 27.50 -0.95
N ALA A 155 -11.37 26.70 -1.87
CA ALA A 155 -11.32 27.06 -3.29
C ALA A 155 -12.72 27.28 -3.88
N THR A 156 -13.68 26.44 -3.53
CA THR A 156 -15.07 26.55 -3.99
C THR A 156 -15.80 27.73 -3.32
N HIS A 157 -15.59 27.94 -2.02
CA HIS A 157 -16.22 29.06 -1.30
C HIS A 157 -15.74 30.44 -1.81
N LEU A 158 -14.49 30.52 -2.20
CA LEU A 158 -13.91 31.73 -2.83
C LEU A 158 -14.30 31.90 -4.32
N GLY A 159 -15.06 30.97 -4.87
CA GLY A 159 -15.47 31.01 -6.28
C GLY A 159 -14.34 30.67 -7.28
N TRP A 160 -13.23 30.10 -6.79
CA TRP A 160 -12.09 29.72 -7.63
C TRP A 160 -12.27 28.33 -8.25
N ALA A 161 -13.04 27.46 -7.65
CA ALA A 161 -13.34 26.13 -8.13
C ALA A 161 -14.84 25.90 -8.24
N TYR A 162 -15.24 24.98 -9.15
CA TYR A 162 -16.66 24.75 -9.45
C TYR A 162 -17.25 23.59 -8.60
N ASN A 163 -16.48 22.52 -8.40
CA ASN A 163 -17.01 21.31 -7.78
C ASN A 163 -16.11 20.78 -6.67
N GLN A 164 -16.47 21.12 -5.42
CA GLN A 164 -15.78 20.66 -4.24
C GLN A 164 -15.71 19.13 -4.15
N ASN A 165 -16.80 18.43 -4.51
CA ASN A 165 -16.88 16.98 -4.35
C ASN A 165 -15.89 16.24 -5.23
N THR A 166 -15.80 16.61 -6.52
CA THR A 166 -14.85 15.98 -7.45
C THR A 166 -13.41 16.26 -7.07
N ILE A 167 -13.09 17.48 -6.61
CA ILE A 167 -11.77 17.85 -6.10
C ILE A 167 -11.42 17.00 -4.88
N THR A 168 -12.36 16.88 -3.93
CA THR A 168 -12.15 16.10 -2.70
C THR A 168 -11.91 14.62 -3.02
N ILE A 169 -12.77 14.01 -3.86
CA ILE A 169 -12.62 12.60 -4.25
C ILE A 169 -11.27 12.38 -4.94
N ALA A 170 -10.90 13.25 -5.88
CA ALA A 170 -9.63 13.16 -6.59
C ALA A 170 -8.42 13.31 -5.64
N GLY A 171 -8.48 14.26 -4.71
CA GLY A 171 -7.41 14.55 -3.75
C GLY A 171 -7.18 13.47 -2.70
N VAL A 172 -8.23 12.73 -2.29
CA VAL A 172 -8.08 11.62 -1.32
C VAL A 172 -7.66 10.30 -1.97
N MET A 173 -7.71 10.16 -3.30
CA MET A 173 -7.41 8.90 -4.01
C MET A 173 -6.08 8.26 -3.62
N PRO A 174 -4.98 9.00 -3.47
CA PRO A 174 -3.71 8.41 -3.05
C PRO A 174 -3.71 7.82 -1.64
N LEU A 175 -4.64 8.24 -0.79
CA LEU A 175 -4.79 7.74 0.58
C LEU A 175 -5.62 6.45 0.63
N VAL A 176 -6.43 6.16 -0.40
CA VAL A 176 -7.34 5.00 -0.44
C VAL A 176 -6.52 3.69 -0.42
N PRO A 177 -6.85 2.76 0.49
CA PRO A 177 -6.09 1.53 0.71
C PRO A 177 -6.39 0.44 -0.32
N GLY A 178 -6.30 0.76 -1.64
CA GLY A 178 -6.71 -0.13 -2.73
C GLY A 178 -5.96 -1.47 -2.75
N ILE A 179 -4.65 -1.45 -2.54
CA ILE A 179 -3.82 -2.67 -2.48
C ILE A 179 -4.19 -3.54 -1.28
N LEU A 180 -4.51 -2.94 -0.12
CA LEU A 180 -4.94 -3.68 1.07
C LEU A 180 -6.28 -4.37 0.81
N ILE A 181 -7.25 -3.67 0.22
CA ILE A 181 -8.58 -4.22 -0.12
C ILE A 181 -8.43 -5.39 -1.09
N THR A 182 -7.70 -5.19 -2.20
CA THR A 182 -7.51 -6.23 -3.22
C THR A 182 -6.82 -7.46 -2.65
N ASN A 183 -5.78 -7.27 -1.83
CA ASN A 183 -5.06 -8.38 -1.22
C ASN A 183 -5.89 -9.06 -0.13
N ALA A 184 -6.70 -8.33 0.65
CA ALA A 184 -7.61 -8.90 1.64
C ALA A 184 -8.60 -9.86 0.97
N ILE A 185 -9.25 -9.42 -0.11
CA ILE A 185 -10.20 -10.24 -0.86
C ILE A 185 -9.50 -11.48 -1.44
N ARG A 186 -8.32 -11.31 -2.04
CA ARG A 186 -7.53 -12.42 -2.60
C ARG A 186 -7.19 -13.46 -1.53
N ASP A 187 -6.72 -13.03 -0.36
CA ASP A 187 -6.36 -13.93 0.72
C ASP A 187 -7.57 -14.69 1.27
N LEU A 188 -8.72 -14.02 1.43
CA LEU A 188 -9.97 -14.65 1.85
C LEU A 188 -10.43 -15.71 0.82
N MET A 189 -10.37 -15.41 -0.46
CA MET A 189 -10.69 -16.35 -1.53
C MET A 189 -9.73 -17.54 -1.59
N ALA A 190 -8.46 -17.33 -1.19
CA ALA A 190 -7.45 -18.39 -1.09
C ALA A 190 -7.57 -19.23 0.19
N GLY A 191 -8.52 -18.92 1.09
CA GLY A 191 -8.69 -19.61 2.38
C GLY A 191 -7.74 -19.14 3.48
N GLU A 192 -6.92 -18.11 3.22
CA GLU A 192 -6.00 -17.50 4.19
C GLU A 192 -6.75 -16.49 5.08
N LEU A 193 -7.70 -17.00 5.88
CA LEU A 193 -8.67 -16.17 6.61
C LEU A 193 -8.01 -15.15 7.52
N LEU A 194 -6.99 -15.52 8.30
CA LEU A 194 -6.31 -14.61 9.24
C LEU A 194 -5.58 -13.48 8.52
N ALA A 195 -4.90 -13.78 7.43
CA ALA A 195 -4.21 -12.76 6.63
C ALA A 195 -5.21 -11.82 5.96
N GLY A 196 -6.28 -12.38 5.36
CA GLY A 196 -7.33 -11.63 4.69
C GLY A 196 -8.11 -10.74 5.65
N MET A 197 -8.53 -11.25 6.79
CA MET A 197 -9.23 -10.48 7.83
C MET A 197 -8.36 -9.34 8.37
N SER A 198 -7.10 -9.62 8.70
CA SER A 198 -6.19 -8.58 9.21
C SER A 198 -6.03 -7.42 8.23
N ARG A 199 -5.85 -7.71 6.93
CA ARG A 199 -5.77 -6.67 5.89
C ARG A 199 -7.11 -5.97 5.65
N GLY A 200 -8.21 -6.71 5.71
CA GLY A 200 -9.56 -6.15 5.57
C GLY A 200 -9.89 -5.16 6.68
N VAL A 201 -9.59 -5.50 7.94
CA VAL A 201 -9.78 -4.59 9.07
C VAL A 201 -8.87 -3.34 8.94
N GLU A 202 -7.61 -3.52 8.55
CA GLU A 202 -6.71 -2.38 8.32
C GLU A 202 -7.26 -1.47 7.21
N ALA A 203 -7.74 -2.03 6.10
CA ALA A 203 -8.34 -1.26 5.02
C ALA A 203 -9.61 -0.52 5.45
N ALA A 204 -10.47 -1.18 6.23
CA ALA A 204 -11.70 -0.57 6.76
C ALA A 204 -11.39 0.61 7.70
N LEU A 205 -10.43 0.46 8.61
CA LEU A 205 -9.99 1.52 9.51
C LEU A 205 -9.40 2.71 8.75
N THR A 206 -8.57 2.45 7.73
CA THR A 206 -8.04 3.51 6.85
C THR A 206 -9.18 4.25 6.12
N SER A 207 -10.11 3.51 5.51
CA SER A 207 -11.25 4.12 4.81
C SER A 207 -12.14 4.94 5.74
N PHE A 208 -12.36 4.43 6.95
CA PHE A 208 -13.10 5.15 7.97
C PHE A 208 -12.38 6.44 8.41
N ALA A 209 -11.06 6.39 8.60
CA ALA A 209 -10.26 7.55 8.96
C ALA A 209 -10.34 8.64 7.88
N ILE A 210 -10.20 8.27 6.60
CA ILE A 210 -10.35 9.21 5.47
C ILE A 210 -11.74 9.82 5.46
N GLY A 211 -12.80 9.01 5.54
CA GLY A 211 -14.18 9.48 5.55
C GLY A 211 -14.49 10.40 6.73
N ALA A 212 -14.01 10.06 7.92
CA ALA A 212 -14.18 10.89 9.12
C ALA A 212 -13.42 12.22 9.00
N GLY A 213 -12.21 12.22 8.42
CA GLY A 213 -11.44 13.45 8.17
C GLY A 213 -12.17 14.41 7.25
N VAL A 214 -12.76 13.90 6.17
CA VAL A 214 -13.60 14.69 5.26
C VAL A 214 -14.87 15.18 5.97
N ALA A 215 -15.58 14.30 6.69
CA ALA A 215 -16.85 14.60 7.32
C ALA A 215 -16.75 15.69 8.38
N ILE A 216 -15.70 15.68 9.22
CA ILE A 216 -15.51 16.70 10.26
C ILE A 216 -15.38 18.10 9.66
N VAL A 217 -14.62 18.25 8.59
CA VAL A 217 -14.47 19.56 7.93
C VAL A 217 -15.78 19.99 7.28
N LEU A 218 -16.51 19.08 6.64
CA LEU A 218 -17.84 19.40 6.10
C LEU A 218 -18.79 19.91 7.18
N LEU A 219 -18.80 19.31 8.36
CA LEU A 219 -19.65 19.75 9.48
C LEU A 219 -19.30 21.16 10.02
N ILE A 220 -18.06 21.62 9.77
CA ILE A 220 -17.62 22.96 10.18
C ILE A 220 -18.00 24.01 9.13
N PHE A 221 -18.02 23.62 7.85
CA PHE A 221 -18.27 24.54 6.72
C PHE A 221 -19.78 24.65 6.36
N TYR A 222 -20.58 23.66 6.75
CA TYR A 222 -22.01 23.55 6.44
C TYR A 222 -22.82 23.22 7.67
#